data_49afde6d06122a806471cbd9115de9b8
#
_entry.id   49afde6d06122a806471cbd9115de9b8
#
_cell.length_a   1.000
_cell.length_b   1.000
_cell.length_c   1.000
_cell.angle_alpha   90.00
_cell.angle_beta   90.00
_cell.angle_gamma   90.00
#
_symmetry.space_group_name_H-M   'P 1'
#
loop_
_entity.id
_entity.type
_entity.pdbx_description
1 polymer ?
#
loop_
_entity_poly.entity_id
_entity_poly.type
_entity_poly.pdbx_seq_one_letter_code
_entity_poly.pdbx_strand_id
1 'polypeptide(L)'
;MKKNRYHLEFKLFFRNSSSWIGIFILLITGFAGQYFGKTFIARQQAVIEKAATLQKKNTLNNIDHFGNDIGLLFFHNKFTLANVPDHWAAFANGQRDINPYLISVTMLALEGQLYDTDINNPVSLLLGNMDLSFVFIFLFPLVIIAFTYNLLSEQKESGIWSLLKAQTNQSFQIIWQKFLVRVVVIFSVALLLLVIAMLYLALPPDLTFLSVTVLVLLYLTFWFAVSFFIISLGKSSNFNASALIAVWVLLCIVIPASFNLFLTRKYPVPEALQNVINQREGYHEKWDMAKDVTMKPFFKHYPQLKKYPFPEKKTFSWYWYYAMQQMGDDQAMASRLAIDKKLARRQHFTSIFALFFPTIQTQLGVNKIAGSDLDTHLEFQQAVRKYHEQIRLHFYPAIFLNQSVNDTDIKDYKMEKYTRQQIPNVWTNMLSISLLTMVMIGATVFNLKKDSI
;
A
#
# COMPACT_ATOMS: atom_id res chain seq x y z
N MET A 1 35.85 -8.41 34.04
CA MET A 1 35.46 -6.98 34.12
C MET A 1 34.50 -6.51 33.05
N LYS A 2 34.59 -6.86 31.77
CA LYS A 2 33.66 -6.36 30.70
C LYS A 2 32.20 -6.78 30.93
N LYS A 3 31.92 -7.99 31.36
CA LYS A 3 30.56 -8.54 31.57
C LYS A 3 29.77 -7.76 32.66
N ASN A 4 30.43 -7.31 33.69
CA ASN A 4 29.82 -6.55 34.80
C ASN A 4 29.39 -5.12 34.37
N ARG A 5 30.07 -4.50 33.37
CA ARG A 5 29.72 -3.14 32.91
C ARG A 5 28.43 -3.13 32.11
N TYR A 6 28.20 -4.10 31.23
CA TYR A 6 26.91 -4.20 30.50
C TYR A 6 25.74 -4.40 31.47
N HIS A 7 25.91 -5.28 32.47
CA HIS A 7 24.86 -5.48 33.47
C HIS A 7 24.55 -4.21 34.25
N LEU A 8 25.57 -3.41 34.59
CA LEU A 8 25.38 -2.12 35.25
C LEU A 8 24.63 -1.13 34.35
N GLU A 9 24.98 -1.04 33.06
CA GLU A 9 24.33 -0.14 32.11
C GLU A 9 22.86 -0.54 31.87
N PHE A 10 22.55 -1.84 31.80
CA PHE A 10 21.17 -2.32 31.76
C PHE A 10 20.40 -1.89 33.01
N LYS A 11 20.97 -2.07 34.21
CA LYS A 11 20.36 -1.68 35.46
C LYS A 11 20.10 -0.16 35.53
N LEU A 12 21.06 0.65 35.07
CA LEU A 12 20.93 2.11 35.03
C LEU A 12 19.85 2.54 34.01
N PHE A 13 19.79 1.90 32.84
CA PHE A 13 18.78 2.18 31.83
C PHE A 13 17.37 1.90 32.35
N PHE A 14 17.12 0.74 32.97
CA PHE A 14 15.80 0.39 33.51
C PHE A 14 15.46 1.07 34.83
N ARG A 15 16.43 1.70 35.49
CA ARG A 15 16.17 2.56 36.66
C ARG A 15 15.61 3.94 36.26
N ASN A 16 15.77 4.36 35.02
CA ASN A 16 15.27 5.62 34.54
C ASN A 16 13.78 5.48 34.11
N SER A 17 12.91 6.29 34.69
CA SER A 17 11.47 6.30 34.36
C SER A 17 11.19 6.61 32.89
N SER A 18 12.00 7.48 32.25
CA SER A 18 11.85 7.80 30.82
C SER A 18 12.03 6.58 29.92
N SER A 19 12.90 5.62 30.33
CA SER A 19 13.09 4.37 29.58
C SER A 19 11.83 3.51 29.57
N TRP A 20 11.17 3.39 30.70
CA TRP A 20 9.90 2.65 30.79
C TRP A 20 8.77 3.33 30.03
N ILE A 21 8.69 4.66 30.08
CA ILE A 21 7.68 5.43 29.33
C ILE A 21 7.85 5.16 27.84
N GLY A 22 9.08 5.26 27.30
CA GLY A 22 9.33 5.01 25.87
C GLY A 22 9.00 3.57 25.45
N ILE A 23 9.41 2.56 26.23
CA ILE A 23 9.07 1.15 25.98
C ILE A 23 7.55 0.95 26.01
N PHE A 24 6.86 1.52 27.01
CA PHE A 24 5.42 1.37 27.19
C PHE A 24 4.63 2.03 26.04
N ILE A 25 5.07 3.20 25.56
CA ILE A 25 4.52 3.84 24.36
C ILE A 25 4.64 2.92 23.15
N LEU A 26 5.82 2.33 22.89
CA LEU A 26 6.01 1.42 21.75
C LEU A 26 5.15 0.16 21.87
N LEU A 27 5.03 -0.42 23.06
CA LEU A 27 4.19 -1.60 23.27
C LEU A 27 2.71 -1.28 23.07
N ILE A 28 2.19 -0.22 23.71
CA ILE A 28 0.77 0.17 23.58
C ILE A 28 0.45 0.50 22.13
N THR A 29 1.25 1.34 21.48
CA THR A 29 1.00 1.73 20.10
C THR A 29 1.19 0.56 19.13
N GLY A 30 2.15 -0.33 19.41
CA GLY A 30 2.35 -1.57 18.65
C GLY A 30 1.14 -2.52 18.73
N PHE A 31 0.60 -2.73 19.93
CA PHE A 31 -0.63 -3.52 20.13
C PHE A 31 -1.85 -2.83 19.47
N ALA A 32 -1.98 -1.52 19.63
CA ALA A 32 -3.04 -0.76 18.99
C ALA A 32 -2.98 -0.87 17.48
N GLY A 33 -1.77 -0.73 16.87
CA GLY A 33 -1.57 -0.89 15.43
C GLY A 33 -1.97 -2.28 14.91
N GLN A 34 -1.61 -3.33 15.65
CA GLN A 34 -2.03 -4.70 15.31
C GLN A 34 -3.55 -4.87 15.41
N TYR A 35 -4.16 -4.35 16.46
CA TYR A 35 -5.62 -4.43 16.68
C TYR A 35 -6.39 -3.69 15.58
N PHE A 36 -5.99 -2.45 15.25
CA PHE A 36 -6.63 -1.66 14.20
C PHE A 36 -6.43 -2.28 12.82
N GLY A 37 -5.22 -2.75 12.51
CA GLY A 37 -4.95 -3.45 11.25
C GLY A 37 -5.81 -4.71 11.09
N LYS A 38 -5.89 -5.56 12.12
CA LYS A 38 -6.75 -6.75 12.11
C LYS A 38 -8.23 -6.40 11.94
N THR A 39 -8.70 -5.39 12.68
CA THR A 39 -10.10 -4.94 12.62
C THR A 39 -10.45 -4.40 11.23
N PHE A 40 -9.53 -3.63 10.61
CA PHE A 40 -9.70 -3.11 9.27
C PHE A 40 -9.88 -4.24 8.25
N ILE A 41 -9.01 -5.25 8.26
CA ILE A 41 -9.09 -6.39 7.35
C ILE A 41 -10.34 -7.23 7.62
N ALA A 42 -10.70 -7.48 8.88
CA ALA A 42 -11.92 -8.21 9.23
C ALA A 42 -13.18 -7.51 8.70
N ARG A 43 -13.22 -6.17 8.74
CA ARG A 43 -14.31 -5.38 8.14
C ARG A 43 -14.37 -5.56 6.62
N GLN A 44 -13.22 -5.51 5.92
CA GLN A 44 -13.19 -5.75 4.47
C GLN A 44 -13.70 -7.15 4.12
N GLN A 45 -13.26 -8.18 4.84
CA GLN A 45 -13.72 -9.56 4.63
C GLN A 45 -15.24 -9.71 4.85
N ALA A 46 -15.77 -9.13 5.92
CA ALA A 46 -17.21 -9.14 6.20
C ALA A 46 -18.03 -8.43 5.09
N VAL A 47 -17.52 -7.32 4.55
CA VAL A 47 -18.15 -6.62 3.41
C VAL A 47 -18.11 -7.48 2.15
N ILE A 48 -17.00 -8.17 1.87
CA ILE A 48 -16.87 -9.08 0.72
C ILE A 48 -17.89 -10.25 0.83
N GLU A 49 -18.03 -10.86 1.99
CA GLU A 49 -19.02 -11.93 2.21
C GLU A 49 -20.47 -11.44 2.06
N LYS A 50 -20.76 -10.27 2.61
CA LYS A 50 -22.07 -9.63 2.45
C LYS A 50 -22.35 -9.29 0.99
N ALA A 51 -21.35 -8.79 0.24
CA ALA A 51 -21.48 -8.48 -1.18
C ALA A 51 -21.81 -9.72 -2.01
N ALA A 52 -21.20 -10.88 -1.71
CA ALA A 52 -21.53 -12.14 -2.38
C ALA A 52 -22.99 -12.54 -2.17
N THR A 53 -23.48 -12.41 -0.94
CA THR A 53 -24.88 -12.69 -0.60
C THR A 53 -25.85 -11.71 -1.30
N LEU A 54 -25.49 -10.42 -1.31
CA LEU A 54 -26.28 -9.37 -1.96
C LEU A 54 -26.30 -9.54 -3.48
N GLN A 55 -25.18 -9.88 -4.11
CA GLN A 55 -25.13 -10.14 -5.55
C GLN A 55 -26.11 -11.26 -5.91
N LYS A 56 -26.07 -12.40 -5.20
CA LYS A 56 -26.99 -13.52 -5.45
C LYS A 56 -28.46 -13.08 -5.31
N LYS A 57 -28.80 -12.36 -4.23
CA LYS A 57 -30.15 -11.86 -4.00
C LYS A 57 -30.59 -10.90 -5.11
N ASN A 58 -29.74 -9.95 -5.50
CA ASN A 58 -30.04 -8.98 -6.54
C ASN A 58 -30.20 -9.66 -7.91
N THR A 59 -29.38 -10.67 -8.22
CA THR A 59 -29.53 -11.45 -9.46
C THR A 59 -30.88 -12.16 -9.50
N LEU A 60 -31.32 -12.81 -8.42
CA LEU A 60 -32.64 -13.45 -8.37
C LEU A 60 -33.77 -12.43 -8.50
N ASN A 61 -33.70 -11.31 -7.80
CA ASN A 61 -34.68 -10.23 -7.95
C ASN A 61 -34.72 -9.67 -9.39
N ASN A 62 -33.57 -9.52 -10.03
CA ASN A 62 -33.50 -9.04 -11.42
C ASN A 62 -34.11 -10.07 -12.38
N ILE A 63 -33.94 -11.36 -12.14
CA ILE A 63 -34.57 -12.44 -12.90
C ILE A 63 -36.10 -12.37 -12.76
N ASP A 64 -36.61 -12.16 -11.57
CA ASP A 64 -38.06 -12.08 -11.31
C ASP A 64 -38.68 -10.85 -12.02
N HIS A 65 -37.97 -9.72 -12.10
CA HIS A 65 -38.46 -8.48 -12.70
C HIS A 65 -38.22 -8.39 -14.21
N PHE A 66 -37.08 -8.87 -14.69
CA PHE A 66 -36.59 -8.66 -16.06
C PHE A 66 -36.35 -9.96 -16.83
N GLY A 67 -36.69 -11.13 -16.25
CA GLY A 67 -36.38 -12.42 -16.85
C GLY A 67 -37.05 -12.71 -18.19
N ASN A 68 -38.07 -11.93 -18.57
CA ASN A 68 -38.72 -12.01 -19.88
C ASN A 68 -37.89 -11.33 -21.00
N ASP A 69 -36.91 -10.48 -20.65
CA ASP A 69 -36.01 -9.79 -21.58
C ASP A 69 -34.57 -9.96 -21.09
N ILE A 70 -33.87 -10.91 -21.68
CA ILE A 70 -32.49 -11.26 -21.28
C ILE A 70 -31.52 -10.08 -21.43
N GLY A 71 -31.71 -9.23 -22.43
CA GLY A 71 -30.87 -8.05 -22.62
C GLY A 71 -31.09 -7.01 -21.53
N LEU A 72 -32.34 -6.78 -21.11
CA LEU A 72 -32.69 -5.90 -20.00
C LEU A 72 -32.21 -6.45 -18.66
N LEU A 73 -32.29 -7.77 -18.46
CA LEU A 73 -31.78 -8.44 -17.28
C LEU A 73 -30.29 -8.13 -17.10
N PHE A 74 -29.47 -8.32 -18.14
CA PHE A 74 -28.03 -8.06 -18.07
C PHE A 74 -27.65 -6.57 -18.03
N PHE A 75 -28.54 -5.70 -18.47
CA PHE A 75 -28.39 -4.25 -18.30
C PHE A 75 -28.38 -3.88 -16.80
N HIS A 76 -29.27 -4.48 -15.99
CA HIS A 76 -29.40 -4.19 -14.56
C HIS A 76 -28.56 -5.09 -13.67
N ASN A 77 -28.18 -6.28 -14.15
CA ASN A 77 -27.45 -7.23 -13.31
C ASN A 77 -25.99 -6.79 -13.11
N LYS A 78 -25.56 -6.82 -11.85
CA LYS A 78 -24.19 -6.46 -11.45
C LYS A 78 -23.41 -7.72 -11.12
N PHE A 79 -22.17 -7.73 -11.57
CA PHE A 79 -21.17 -8.77 -11.32
C PHE A 79 -20.05 -8.16 -10.52
N THR A 80 -19.67 -8.80 -9.43
CA THR A 80 -18.70 -8.23 -8.49
C THR A 80 -17.42 -9.04 -8.50
N LEU A 81 -16.28 -8.35 -8.56
CA LEU A 81 -14.96 -8.89 -8.30
C LEU A 81 -14.42 -8.27 -7.01
N ALA A 82 -13.94 -9.12 -6.09
CA ALA A 82 -13.37 -8.67 -4.82
C ALA A 82 -11.86 -8.93 -4.76
N ASN A 83 -11.09 -7.91 -4.38
CA ASN A 83 -9.68 -8.04 -4.03
C ASN A 83 -9.57 -8.49 -2.58
N VAL A 84 -9.42 -9.80 -2.38
CA VAL A 84 -9.33 -10.40 -1.04
C VAL A 84 -8.04 -9.95 -0.36
N PRO A 85 -8.11 -9.37 0.87
CA PRO A 85 -6.92 -8.98 1.59
C PRO A 85 -6.11 -10.19 2.04
N ASP A 86 -4.79 -10.12 1.89
CA ASP A 86 -3.84 -11.03 2.50
C ASP A 86 -3.70 -10.73 4.01
N HIS A 87 -3.22 -11.68 4.80
CA HIS A 87 -2.91 -11.49 6.23
C HIS A 87 -1.92 -10.35 6.47
N TRP A 88 -0.95 -10.16 5.56
CA TRP A 88 0.00 -9.05 5.60
C TRP A 88 -0.62 -7.67 5.47
N ALA A 89 -1.81 -7.56 4.86
CA ALA A 89 -2.51 -6.29 4.77
C ALA A 89 -2.97 -5.76 6.16
N ALA A 90 -3.07 -6.64 7.17
CA ALA A 90 -3.30 -6.21 8.56
C ALA A 90 -2.04 -5.61 9.21
N PHE A 91 -0.84 -5.98 8.74
CA PHE A 91 0.44 -5.40 9.18
C PHE A 91 0.67 -4.01 8.58
N ALA A 92 0.30 -3.82 7.31
CA ALA A 92 0.44 -2.56 6.57
C ALA A 92 -0.75 -2.35 5.64
N ASN A 93 -1.68 -1.50 6.05
CA ASN A 93 -2.88 -1.18 5.28
C ASN A 93 -2.57 -0.43 3.98
N GLY A 94 -1.51 0.39 3.98
CA GLY A 94 -1.02 1.13 2.81
C GLY A 94 -2.12 1.88 2.08
N GLN A 95 -2.25 1.66 0.77
CA GLN A 95 -3.27 2.30 -0.07
C GLN A 95 -4.61 1.55 -0.09
N ARG A 96 -4.76 0.43 0.64
CA ARG A 96 -6.03 -0.31 0.69
C ARG A 96 -7.14 0.46 1.43
N ASP A 97 -6.81 1.47 2.21
CA ASP A 97 -7.80 2.33 2.89
C ASP A 97 -8.46 3.35 1.96
N ILE A 98 -7.81 3.69 0.84
CA ILE A 98 -8.31 4.65 -0.15
C ILE A 98 -8.73 4.01 -1.47
N ASN A 99 -8.17 2.86 -1.83
CA ASN A 99 -8.48 2.18 -3.09
C ASN A 99 -9.65 1.21 -2.92
N PRO A 100 -10.57 1.13 -3.92
CA PRO A 100 -11.65 0.17 -3.87
C PRO A 100 -11.10 -1.27 -3.93
N TYR A 101 -11.57 -2.09 -3.02
CA TYR A 101 -11.26 -3.52 -2.95
C TYR A 101 -12.42 -4.39 -3.43
N LEU A 102 -13.56 -3.77 -3.76
CA LEU A 102 -14.76 -4.41 -4.27
C LEU A 102 -15.28 -3.57 -5.43
N ILE A 103 -15.32 -4.14 -6.63
CA ILE A 103 -15.82 -3.46 -7.82
C ILE A 103 -16.95 -4.28 -8.43
N SER A 104 -18.12 -3.65 -8.55
CA SER A 104 -19.33 -4.24 -9.15
C SER A 104 -19.56 -3.61 -10.51
N VAL A 105 -19.61 -4.43 -11.56
CA VAL A 105 -19.76 -4.00 -12.95
C VAL A 105 -21.00 -4.63 -13.57
N THR A 106 -21.66 -3.91 -14.47
CA THR A 106 -22.67 -4.46 -15.38
C THR A 106 -21.99 -4.85 -16.70
N MET A 107 -22.72 -5.43 -17.64
CA MET A 107 -22.20 -5.73 -18.98
C MET A 107 -22.06 -4.49 -19.89
N LEU A 108 -22.39 -3.29 -19.37
CA LEU A 108 -22.24 -2.03 -20.07
C LEU A 108 -20.76 -1.64 -20.22
N ALA A 109 -20.50 -0.49 -20.81
CA ALA A 109 -19.15 0.04 -20.96
C ALA A 109 -18.46 0.15 -19.59
N LEU A 110 -17.22 -0.38 -19.50
CA LEU A 110 -16.53 -0.61 -18.26
C LEU A 110 -15.83 0.63 -17.71
N GLU A 111 -15.18 1.40 -18.60
CA GLU A 111 -14.24 2.44 -18.15
C GLU A 111 -14.89 3.49 -17.26
N GLY A 112 -16.16 3.85 -17.51
CA GLY A 112 -16.93 4.71 -16.60
C GLY A 112 -17.18 4.09 -15.23
N GLN A 113 -17.45 2.79 -15.19
CA GLN A 113 -17.76 2.07 -13.95
C GLN A 113 -16.54 1.87 -13.04
N LEU A 114 -15.32 1.82 -13.59
CA LEU A 114 -14.08 1.71 -12.82
C LEU A 114 -13.74 2.97 -12.03
N TYR A 115 -14.18 4.12 -12.50
CA TYR A 115 -13.90 5.42 -11.88
C TYR A 115 -15.11 5.99 -11.11
N ASP A 116 -16.24 5.28 -11.13
CA ASP A 116 -17.41 5.57 -10.29
C ASP A 116 -17.11 5.06 -8.87
N THR A 117 -16.38 5.87 -8.11
CA THR A 117 -15.92 5.52 -6.76
C THR A 117 -16.94 5.95 -5.72
N ASP A 118 -17.07 5.13 -4.66
CA ASP A 118 -17.85 5.49 -3.48
C ASP A 118 -17.36 6.80 -2.86
N ILE A 119 -18.28 7.57 -2.30
CA ILE A 119 -17.96 8.79 -1.56
C ILE A 119 -17.24 8.40 -0.27
N ASN A 120 -15.92 8.57 -0.26
CA ASN A 120 -15.12 8.35 0.93
C ASN A 120 -15.25 9.53 1.89
N ASN A 121 -15.32 9.25 3.20
CA ASN A 121 -15.31 10.28 4.21
C ASN A 121 -13.93 10.98 4.25
N PRO A 122 -13.85 12.30 3.97
CA PRO A 122 -12.58 13.02 3.96
C PRO A 122 -11.81 12.95 5.29
N VAL A 123 -12.52 12.85 6.42
CA VAL A 123 -11.89 12.72 7.74
C VAL A 123 -11.17 11.38 7.90
N SER A 124 -11.74 10.30 7.37
CA SER A 124 -11.08 8.99 7.36
C SER A 124 -9.80 9.00 6.53
N LEU A 125 -9.79 9.75 5.42
CA LEU A 125 -8.61 9.92 4.57
C LEU A 125 -7.50 10.73 5.25
N LEU A 126 -7.86 11.71 6.08
CA LEU A 126 -6.91 12.55 6.82
C LEU A 126 -6.25 11.80 7.97
N LEU A 127 -7.02 11.03 8.73
CA LEU A 127 -6.53 10.30 9.90
C LEU A 127 -5.78 9.03 9.53
N GLY A 128 -6.11 8.43 8.37
CA GLY A 128 -5.59 7.13 7.95
C GLY A 128 -5.95 6.01 8.94
N ASN A 129 -5.53 4.82 8.64
CA ASN A 129 -5.64 3.70 9.57
C ASN A 129 -4.27 3.44 10.19
N MET A 130 -4.17 3.59 11.52
CA MET A 130 -2.97 3.25 12.26
C MET A 130 -2.75 1.73 12.19
N ASP A 131 -1.64 1.30 11.63
CA ASP A 131 -1.22 -0.09 11.54
C ASP A 131 0.14 -0.30 12.21
N LEU A 132 0.62 -1.55 12.25
CA LEU A 132 1.91 -1.84 12.88
C LEU A 132 3.09 -1.25 12.08
N SER A 133 2.97 -1.12 10.75
CA SER A 133 4.00 -0.51 9.91
C SER A 133 4.19 0.97 10.25
N PHE A 134 3.12 1.69 10.52
CA PHE A 134 3.16 3.07 11.00
C PHE A 134 3.96 3.19 12.29
N VAL A 135 3.76 2.27 13.24
CA VAL A 135 4.48 2.29 14.51
C VAL A 135 5.99 2.12 14.29
N PHE A 136 6.40 1.15 13.46
CA PHE A 136 7.81 0.92 13.17
C PHE A 136 8.46 2.07 12.41
N ILE A 137 7.74 2.69 11.47
CA ILE A 137 8.31 3.71 10.58
C ILE A 137 8.35 5.09 11.24
N PHE A 138 7.33 5.45 12.02
CA PHE A 138 7.22 6.80 12.56
C PHE A 138 7.53 6.88 14.07
N LEU A 139 7.06 5.92 14.89
CA LEU A 139 7.18 6.02 16.35
C LEU A 139 8.48 5.44 16.90
N PHE A 140 8.96 4.31 16.37
CA PHE A 140 10.23 3.74 16.79
C PHE A 140 11.40 4.72 16.64
N PRO A 141 11.56 5.45 15.52
CA PRO A 141 12.60 6.48 15.39
C PRO A 141 12.53 7.56 16.48
N LEU A 142 11.35 8.03 16.86
CA LEU A 142 11.20 9.03 17.91
C LEU A 142 11.68 8.51 19.28
N VAL A 143 11.38 7.24 19.59
CA VAL A 143 11.87 6.63 20.85
C VAL A 143 13.37 6.37 20.78
N ILE A 144 13.93 5.99 19.62
CA ILE A 144 15.38 5.88 19.42
C ILE A 144 16.04 7.24 19.68
N ILE A 145 15.49 8.33 19.12
CA ILE A 145 15.98 9.69 19.35
C ILE A 145 15.92 10.01 20.84
N ALA A 146 14.78 9.78 21.50
CA ALA A 146 14.61 10.05 22.92
C ALA A 146 15.58 9.30 23.82
N PHE A 147 15.98 8.08 23.44
CA PHE A 147 16.94 7.27 24.20
C PHE A 147 18.39 7.57 23.90
N THR A 148 18.70 8.27 22.80
CA THR A 148 20.10 8.40 22.34
C THR A 148 20.63 9.84 22.35
N TYR A 149 19.79 10.88 22.20
CA TYR A 149 20.23 12.26 21.91
C TYR A 149 21.27 12.82 22.90
N ASN A 150 21.23 12.41 24.19
CA ASN A 150 22.07 12.95 25.25
C ASN A 150 23.24 12.03 25.68
N LEU A 151 23.48 10.91 24.98
CA LEU A 151 24.43 9.88 25.42
C LEU A 151 25.85 10.36 25.69
N LEU A 152 26.36 11.26 24.87
CA LEU A 152 27.68 11.86 25.01
C LEU A 152 27.59 13.27 25.63
N SER A 153 26.62 14.05 25.20
CA SER A 153 26.47 15.45 25.60
C SER A 153 26.21 15.61 27.09
N GLU A 154 25.38 14.79 27.69
CA GLU A 154 25.13 14.77 29.15
C GLU A 154 26.41 14.53 29.95
N GLN A 155 27.31 13.64 29.48
CA GLN A 155 28.59 13.38 30.13
C GLN A 155 29.53 14.58 30.02
N LYS A 156 29.48 15.32 28.90
CA LYS A 156 30.26 16.54 28.70
C LYS A 156 29.72 17.69 29.54
N GLU A 157 28.41 17.90 29.54
CA GLU A 157 27.72 18.98 30.25
C GLU A 157 27.86 18.84 31.78
N SER A 158 27.87 17.62 32.30
CA SER A 158 28.09 17.32 33.72
C SER A 158 29.57 17.32 34.16
N GLY A 159 30.50 17.55 33.25
CA GLY A 159 31.95 17.50 33.55
C GLY A 159 32.55 16.11 33.74
N ILE A 160 31.71 15.07 33.76
CA ILE A 160 32.14 13.66 33.95
C ILE A 160 33.04 13.19 32.81
N TRP A 161 32.86 13.72 31.63
CA TRP A 161 33.64 13.32 30.42
C TRP A 161 35.14 13.57 30.55
N SER A 162 35.56 14.70 31.14
CA SER A 162 36.96 15.03 31.38
C SER A 162 37.57 14.07 32.42
N LEU A 163 36.85 13.73 33.49
CA LEU A 163 37.27 12.73 34.46
C LEU A 163 37.42 11.34 33.86
N LEU A 164 36.47 10.92 33.01
CA LEU A 164 36.54 9.63 32.33
C LEU A 164 37.76 9.57 31.38
N LYS A 165 38.06 10.65 30.63
CA LYS A 165 39.26 10.71 29.79
C LYS A 165 40.54 10.64 30.62
N ALA A 166 40.57 11.23 31.78
CA ALA A 166 41.73 11.17 32.67
C ALA A 166 41.96 9.80 33.32
N GLN A 167 40.87 9.08 33.61
CA GLN A 167 40.92 7.79 34.30
C GLN A 167 41.06 6.58 33.38
N THR A 168 40.73 6.68 32.10
CA THR A 168 40.76 5.56 31.16
C THR A 168 40.95 5.99 29.71
N ASN A 169 41.84 5.31 29.03
CA ASN A 169 41.99 5.40 27.58
C ASN A 169 40.79 4.78 26.80
N GLN A 170 39.81 4.22 27.52
CA GLN A 170 38.66 3.52 26.95
C GLN A 170 37.34 4.29 27.15
N SER A 171 37.38 5.62 27.33
CA SER A 171 36.20 6.45 27.53
C SER A 171 35.10 6.28 26.46
N PHE A 172 35.52 6.08 25.20
CA PHE A 172 34.62 5.80 24.10
C PHE A 172 33.88 4.44 24.24
N GLN A 173 34.55 3.42 24.81
CA GLN A 173 33.90 2.12 25.02
C GLN A 173 32.71 2.22 25.98
N ILE A 174 32.71 3.17 26.92
CA ILE A 174 31.61 3.38 27.87
C ILE A 174 30.41 3.93 27.10
N ILE A 175 30.60 4.93 26.23
CA ILE A 175 29.51 5.47 25.39
C ILE A 175 28.96 4.41 24.46
N TRP A 176 29.86 3.60 23.84
CA TRP A 176 29.47 2.50 22.98
C TRP A 176 28.64 1.43 23.73
N GLN A 177 29.00 1.10 24.98
CA GLN A 177 28.21 0.18 25.80
C GLN A 177 26.82 0.72 26.14
N LYS A 178 26.72 2.00 26.49
CA LYS A 178 25.44 2.67 26.69
C LYS A 178 24.58 2.64 25.42
N PHE A 179 25.17 2.89 24.29
CA PHE A 179 24.49 2.86 22.99
C PHE A 179 23.98 1.45 22.67
N LEU A 180 24.82 0.42 22.81
CA LEU A 180 24.44 -0.97 22.54
C LEU A 180 23.31 -1.47 23.43
N VAL A 181 23.26 -1.07 24.70
CA VAL A 181 22.13 -1.41 25.59
C VAL A 181 20.81 -0.89 25.01
N ARG A 182 20.79 0.33 24.47
CA ARG A 182 19.59 0.91 23.85
C ARG A 182 19.20 0.19 22.56
N VAL A 183 20.19 -0.18 21.74
CA VAL A 183 19.98 -0.99 20.53
C VAL A 183 19.33 -2.32 20.91
N VAL A 184 19.90 -3.04 21.88
CA VAL A 184 19.36 -4.33 22.31
C VAL A 184 17.94 -4.21 22.84
N VAL A 185 17.65 -3.20 23.67
CA VAL A 185 16.29 -2.99 24.21
C VAL A 185 15.28 -2.70 23.10
N ILE A 186 15.58 -1.76 22.20
CA ILE A 186 14.67 -1.41 21.10
C ILE A 186 14.46 -2.60 20.15
N PHE A 187 15.52 -3.34 19.82
CA PHE A 187 15.40 -4.54 18.98
C PHE A 187 14.61 -5.64 19.68
N SER A 188 14.76 -5.82 20.98
CA SER A 188 13.96 -6.77 21.75
C SER A 188 12.47 -6.41 21.73
N VAL A 189 12.13 -5.12 21.88
CA VAL A 189 10.75 -4.64 21.78
C VAL A 189 10.20 -4.85 20.35
N ALA A 190 11.00 -4.54 19.33
CA ALA A 190 10.60 -4.71 17.94
C ALA A 190 10.36 -6.19 17.60
N LEU A 191 11.28 -7.08 18.00
CA LEU A 191 11.14 -8.53 17.79
C LEU A 191 9.94 -9.09 18.57
N LEU A 192 9.71 -8.64 19.79
CA LEU A 192 8.54 -9.04 20.58
C LEU A 192 7.23 -8.66 19.84
N LEU A 193 7.13 -7.43 19.34
CA LEU A 193 5.96 -6.99 18.59
C LEU A 193 5.79 -7.77 17.28
N LEU A 194 6.88 -8.10 16.58
CA LEU A 194 6.84 -8.93 15.37
C LEU A 194 6.38 -10.37 15.67
N VAL A 195 6.87 -10.98 16.73
CA VAL A 195 6.42 -12.31 17.16
C VAL A 195 4.95 -12.30 17.54
N ILE A 196 4.50 -11.27 18.27
CA ILE A 196 3.08 -11.13 18.61
C ILE A 196 2.25 -10.90 17.34
N ALA A 197 2.73 -10.08 16.38
CA ALA A 197 2.06 -9.89 15.10
C ALA A 197 1.94 -11.21 14.33
N MET A 198 2.98 -12.04 14.30
CA MET A 198 2.95 -13.36 13.67
C MET A 198 1.81 -14.22 14.24
N LEU A 199 1.66 -14.25 15.55
CA LEU A 199 0.62 -15.03 16.22
C LEU A 199 -0.77 -14.40 16.10
N TYR A 200 -0.89 -13.10 16.34
CA TYR A 200 -2.17 -12.39 16.43
C TYR A 200 -2.80 -12.13 15.06
N LEU A 201 -1.98 -11.80 14.05
CA LEU A 201 -2.41 -11.56 12.68
C LEU A 201 -2.37 -12.82 11.82
N ALA A 202 -1.96 -13.96 12.39
CA ALA A 202 -1.77 -15.24 11.70
C ALA A 202 -0.86 -15.13 10.47
N LEU A 203 0.27 -14.40 10.60
CA LEU A 203 1.25 -14.27 9.53
C LEU A 203 2.04 -15.59 9.38
N PRO A 204 2.28 -16.06 8.14
CA PRO A 204 3.02 -17.29 7.92
C PRO A 204 4.49 -17.13 8.36
N PRO A 205 5.08 -18.10 9.10
CA PRO A 205 6.50 -18.08 9.51
C PRO A 205 7.41 -18.55 8.37
N ASP A 206 7.41 -17.80 7.28
CA ASP A 206 8.10 -18.09 6.03
C ASP A 206 9.22 -17.06 5.73
N LEU A 207 9.80 -17.14 4.53
CA LEU A 207 10.80 -16.17 4.05
C LEU A 207 10.24 -14.75 3.96
N THR A 208 8.95 -14.59 3.84
CA THR A 208 8.29 -13.27 3.81
C THR A 208 8.35 -12.63 5.20
N PHE A 209 8.05 -13.40 6.25
CA PHE A 209 8.17 -12.94 7.63
C PHE A 209 9.63 -12.57 7.97
N LEU A 210 10.58 -13.40 7.56
CA LEU A 210 12.00 -13.09 7.73
C LEU A 210 12.39 -11.81 6.98
N SER A 211 11.89 -11.63 5.77
CA SER A 211 12.16 -10.43 4.96
C SER A 211 11.63 -9.16 5.62
N VAL A 212 10.38 -9.17 6.14
CA VAL A 212 9.83 -8.02 6.89
C VAL A 212 10.64 -7.75 8.15
N THR A 213 10.98 -8.81 8.88
CA THR A 213 11.81 -8.69 10.11
C THR A 213 13.15 -8.03 9.81
N VAL A 214 13.86 -8.50 8.79
CA VAL A 214 15.15 -7.93 8.38
C VAL A 214 14.99 -6.49 7.90
N LEU A 215 13.97 -6.20 7.11
CA LEU A 215 13.69 -4.84 6.61
C LEU A 215 13.44 -3.87 7.77
N VAL A 216 12.62 -4.24 8.76
CA VAL A 216 12.35 -3.42 9.96
C VAL A 216 13.64 -3.22 10.77
N LEU A 217 14.40 -4.28 11.05
CA LEU A 217 15.63 -4.15 11.82
C LEU A 217 16.70 -3.31 11.11
N LEU A 218 16.82 -3.41 9.78
CA LEU A 218 17.71 -2.55 8.99
C LEU A 218 17.28 -1.07 9.08
N TYR A 219 15.99 -0.80 9.01
CA TYR A 219 15.47 0.55 9.16
C TYR A 219 15.75 1.13 10.56
N LEU A 220 15.55 0.35 11.61
CA LEU A 220 15.90 0.78 12.97
C LEU A 220 17.42 0.98 13.13
N THR A 221 18.23 0.13 12.49
CA THR A 221 19.69 0.28 12.45
C THR A 221 20.10 1.59 11.78
N PHE A 222 19.42 1.98 10.70
CA PHE A 222 19.64 3.27 10.05
C PHE A 222 19.39 4.43 11.02
N TRP A 223 18.30 4.42 11.78
CA TRP A 223 18.01 5.48 12.76
C TRP A 223 19.00 5.52 13.91
N PHE A 224 19.50 4.36 14.36
CA PHE A 224 20.59 4.31 15.31
C PHE A 224 21.88 4.89 14.71
N ALA A 225 22.19 4.64 13.44
CA ALA A 225 23.36 5.19 12.76
C ALA A 225 23.24 6.73 12.62
N VAL A 226 22.07 7.25 12.25
CA VAL A 226 21.81 8.70 12.21
C VAL A 226 21.97 9.32 13.59
N SER A 227 21.38 8.72 14.63
CA SER A 227 21.52 9.22 16.00
C SER A 227 22.97 9.24 16.45
N PHE A 228 23.72 8.18 16.17
CA PHE A 228 25.14 8.12 16.55
C PHE A 228 26.00 9.10 15.77
N PHE A 229 25.67 9.35 14.49
CA PHE A 229 26.32 10.39 13.70
C PHE A 229 26.14 11.79 14.31
N ILE A 230 24.92 12.19 14.66
CA ILE A 230 24.64 13.50 15.28
C ILE A 230 25.36 13.62 16.64
N ILE A 231 25.32 12.58 17.45
CA ILE A 231 26.02 12.53 18.74
C ILE A 231 27.53 12.69 18.56
N SER A 232 28.11 12.09 17.50
CA SER A 232 29.55 12.17 17.19
C SER A 232 30.05 13.58 16.88
N LEU A 233 29.13 14.51 16.56
CA LEU A 233 29.47 15.94 16.35
C LEU A 233 29.85 16.65 17.67
N GLY A 234 29.66 16.01 18.80
CA GLY A 234 30.09 16.48 20.11
C GLY A 234 29.40 17.75 20.62
N LYS A 235 28.24 18.07 20.06
CA LYS A 235 27.41 19.26 20.41
C LYS A 235 26.60 19.05 21.69
N SER A 236 25.88 20.10 22.15
CA SER A 236 25.03 20.05 23.35
C SER A 236 23.82 19.10 23.19
N SER A 237 23.23 18.68 24.30
CA SER A 237 22.05 17.84 24.34
C SER A 237 20.87 18.50 23.61
N ASN A 238 20.66 19.80 23.79
CA ASN A 238 19.60 20.55 23.09
C ASN A 238 19.80 20.57 21.57
N PHE A 239 21.04 20.77 21.10
CA PHE A 239 21.36 20.71 19.67
C PHE A 239 21.07 19.31 19.10
N ASN A 240 21.55 18.26 19.77
CA ASN A 240 21.36 16.89 19.31
C ASN A 240 19.88 16.54 19.21
N ALA A 241 19.08 16.88 20.22
CA ALA A 241 17.65 16.64 20.22
C ALA A 241 16.94 17.38 19.06
N SER A 242 17.22 18.67 18.91
CA SER A 242 16.62 19.50 17.86
C SER A 242 17.02 19.02 16.46
N ALA A 243 18.30 18.69 16.26
CA ALA A 243 18.81 18.20 14.98
C ALA A 243 18.19 16.85 14.61
N LEU A 244 18.10 15.90 15.56
CA LEU A 244 17.49 14.58 15.33
C LEU A 244 15.99 14.68 15.02
N ILE A 245 15.24 15.53 15.75
CA ILE A 245 13.83 15.78 15.47
C ILE A 245 13.67 16.45 14.09
N ALA A 246 14.53 17.43 13.74
CA ALA A 246 14.50 18.06 12.41
C ALA A 246 14.76 17.03 11.29
N VAL A 247 15.72 16.11 11.47
CA VAL A 247 15.98 15.03 10.52
C VAL A 247 14.77 14.11 10.42
N TRP A 248 14.13 13.78 11.56
CA TRP A 248 12.93 12.95 11.56
C TRP A 248 11.78 13.63 10.79
N VAL A 249 11.47 14.89 11.09
CA VAL A 249 10.43 15.67 10.37
C VAL A 249 10.75 15.72 8.88
N LEU A 250 12.02 15.97 8.52
CA LEU A 250 12.46 16.03 7.14
C LEU A 250 12.24 14.69 6.41
N LEU A 251 12.72 13.59 6.97
CA LEU A 251 12.68 12.26 6.31
C LEU A 251 11.29 11.61 6.34
N CYS A 252 10.51 11.85 7.40
CA CYS A 252 9.22 11.19 7.58
C CYS A 252 8.03 12.01 7.07
N ILE A 253 8.14 13.34 6.98
CA ILE A 253 7.00 14.22 6.65
C ILE A 253 7.32 15.08 5.42
N VAL A 254 8.35 15.94 5.51
CA VAL A 254 8.59 16.98 4.50
C VAL A 254 8.97 16.40 3.15
N ILE A 255 9.92 15.47 3.12
CA ILE A 255 10.40 14.86 1.86
C ILE A 255 9.28 14.04 1.19
N PRO A 256 8.56 13.12 1.86
CA PRO A 256 7.47 12.38 1.24
C PRO A 256 6.36 13.30 0.70
N ALA A 257 5.94 14.31 1.49
CA ALA A 257 4.89 15.25 1.09
C ALA A 257 5.32 16.11 -0.12
N SER A 258 6.55 16.66 -0.09
CA SER A 258 7.09 17.48 -1.20
C SER A 258 7.25 16.66 -2.48
N PHE A 259 7.70 15.41 -2.35
CA PHE A 259 7.87 14.53 -3.50
C PHE A 259 6.50 14.12 -4.10
N ASN A 260 5.51 13.84 -3.28
CA ASN A 260 4.15 13.57 -3.75
C ASN A 260 3.57 14.78 -4.52
N LEU A 261 3.74 15.99 -3.97
CA LEU A 261 3.34 17.23 -4.66
C LEU A 261 4.06 17.42 -6.00
N PHE A 262 5.36 17.14 -6.04
CA PHE A 262 6.15 17.18 -7.28
C PHE A 262 5.61 16.19 -8.31
N LEU A 263 5.35 14.93 -7.93
CA LEU A 263 4.80 13.91 -8.83
C LEU A 263 3.42 14.29 -9.37
N THR A 264 2.56 14.81 -8.51
CA THR A 264 1.21 15.24 -8.90
C THR A 264 1.24 16.37 -9.93
N ARG A 265 2.19 17.30 -9.79
CA ARG A 265 2.39 18.41 -10.76
C ARG A 265 3.08 17.94 -12.04
N LYS A 266 4.06 17.04 -11.95
CA LYS A 266 4.83 16.59 -13.12
C LYS A 266 4.06 15.59 -14.00
N TYR A 267 3.23 14.77 -13.38
CA TYR A 267 2.42 13.75 -14.06
C TYR A 267 0.93 13.92 -13.71
N PRO A 268 0.29 15.02 -14.08
CA PRO A 268 -1.14 15.18 -13.85
C PRO A 268 -1.90 14.09 -14.63
N VAL A 269 -3.05 13.64 -14.09
CA VAL A 269 -3.89 12.60 -14.71
C VAL A 269 -5.28 13.20 -15.05
N PRO A 270 -5.34 14.22 -15.93
CA PRO A 270 -6.62 14.76 -16.40
C PRO A 270 -7.38 13.75 -17.27
N GLU A 271 -6.66 12.77 -17.80
CA GLU A 271 -7.21 11.70 -18.65
C GLU A 271 -8.25 10.84 -17.94
N ALA A 272 -8.30 10.82 -16.61
CA ALA A 272 -9.32 10.08 -15.86
C ALA A 272 -10.72 10.61 -16.20
N LEU A 273 -10.92 11.95 -16.17
CA LEU A 273 -12.16 12.58 -16.59
C LEU A 273 -12.37 12.41 -18.10
N GLN A 274 -11.33 12.62 -18.92
CA GLN A 274 -11.43 12.47 -20.37
C GLN A 274 -11.78 11.03 -20.78
N ASN A 275 -11.33 10.04 -20.03
CA ASN A 275 -11.67 8.63 -20.24
C ASN A 275 -13.17 8.38 -20.11
N VAL A 276 -13.79 8.91 -19.05
CA VAL A 276 -15.24 8.82 -18.82
C VAL A 276 -16.02 9.57 -19.89
N ILE A 277 -15.57 10.77 -20.28
CA ILE A 277 -16.18 11.57 -21.34
C ILE A 277 -16.11 10.83 -22.67
N ASN A 278 -14.93 10.38 -23.08
CA ASN A 278 -14.73 9.67 -24.35
C ASN A 278 -15.58 8.38 -24.43
N GLN A 279 -15.66 7.64 -23.33
CA GLN A 279 -16.49 6.45 -23.24
C GLN A 279 -17.98 6.79 -23.41
N ARG A 280 -18.44 7.84 -22.74
CA ARG A 280 -19.83 8.27 -22.82
C ARG A 280 -20.19 8.82 -24.20
N GLU A 281 -19.36 9.67 -24.77
CA GLU A 281 -19.53 10.21 -26.13
C GLU A 281 -19.49 9.10 -27.18
N GLY A 282 -18.51 8.21 -27.09
CA GLY A 282 -18.35 7.07 -27.98
C GLY A 282 -19.55 6.14 -28.03
N TYR A 283 -20.30 6.05 -26.93
CA TYR A 283 -21.56 5.34 -26.85
C TYR A 283 -22.74 6.18 -27.40
N HIS A 284 -22.88 7.46 -26.98
CA HIS A 284 -24.01 8.31 -27.35
C HIS A 284 -24.05 8.64 -28.84
N GLU A 285 -22.91 8.96 -29.46
CA GLU A 285 -22.84 9.26 -30.89
C GLU A 285 -23.35 8.12 -31.78
N LYS A 286 -23.29 6.88 -31.31
CA LYS A 286 -23.71 5.72 -32.10
C LYS A 286 -25.22 5.57 -32.22
N TRP A 287 -26.02 6.25 -31.39
CA TRP A 287 -27.48 6.20 -31.48
C TRP A 287 -28.01 6.78 -32.79
N ASP A 288 -27.38 7.84 -33.28
CA ASP A 288 -27.84 8.59 -34.47
C ASP A 288 -27.14 8.12 -35.75
N MET A 289 -26.23 7.13 -35.63
CA MET A 289 -25.45 6.59 -36.76
C MET A 289 -26.10 5.34 -37.35
N ALA A 290 -25.81 5.07 -38.63
CA ALA A 290 -26.17 3.79 -39.24
C ALA A 290 -25.52 2.63 -38.46
N LYS A 291 -26.28 1.54 -38.27
CA LYS A 291 -25.87 0.41 -37.43
C LYS A 291 -24.57 -0.23 -37.88
N ASP A 292 -24.27 -0.21 -39.16
CA ASP A 292 -23.03 -0.78 -39.71
C ASP A 292 -21.78 -0.05 -39.24
N VAL A 293 -21.90 1.26 -38.92
CA VAL A 293 -20.83 2.06 -38.31
C VAL A 293 -20.39 1.50 -36.96
N THR A 294 -21.33 0.94 -36.18
CA THR A 294 -21.04 0.27 -34.90
C THR A 294 -20.65 -1.20 -35.10
N MET A 295 -21.39 -1.90 -35.97
CA MET A 295 -21.24 -3.36 -36.08
C MET A 295 -19.96 -3.78 -36.81
N LYS A 296 -19.47 -3.03 -37.80
CA LYS A 296 -18.22 -3.33 -38.47
C LYS A 296 -17.01 -3.31 -37.53
N PRO A 297 -16.74 -2.27 -36.73
CA PRO A 297 -15.68 -2.28 -35.71
C PRO A 297 -15.92 -3.34 -34.63
N PHE A 298 -17.15 -3.53 -34.18
CA PHE A 298 -17.50 -4.54 -33.20
C PHE A 298 -17.11 -5.95 -33.65
N PHE A 299 -17.40 -6.32 -34.90
CA PHE A 299 -16.99 -7.59 -35.48
C PHE A 299 -15.49 -7.68 -35.77
N LYS A 300 -14.80 -6.55 -35.90
CA LYS A 300 -13.34 -6.53 -35.95
C LYS A 300 -12.76 -6.84 -34.58
N HIS A 301 -13.38 -6.34 -33.50
CA HIS A 301 -12.99 -6.61 -32.12
C HIS A 301 -13.33 -8.05 -31.72
N TYR A 302 -14.55 -8.53 -32.05
CA TYR A 302 -15.05 -9.87 -31.76
C TYR A 302 -15.41 -10.67 -33.03
N PRO A 303 -14.42 -11.17 -33.80
CA PRO A 303 -14.69 -11.92 -35.03
C PRO A 303 -15.57 -13.16 -34.80
N GLN A 304 -15.43 -13.78 -33.63
CA GLN A 304 -16.18 -14.99 -33.22
C GLN A 304 -17.68 -14.75 -33.04
N LEU A 305 -18.12 -13.49 -32.83
CA LEU A 305 -19.52 -13.13 -32.65
C LEU A 305 -20.25 -12.87 -33.96
N LYS A 306 -19.53 -12.74 -35.08
CA LYS A 306 -20.13 -12.53 -36.42
C LYS A 306 -21.04 -13.67 -36.86
N LYS A 307 -20.87 -14.87 -36.29
CA LYS A 307 -21.71 -16.04 -36.58
C LYS A 307 -23.16 -15.89 -36.10
N TYR A 308 -23.45 -14.98 -35.15
CA TYR A 308 -24.79 -14.75 -34.65
C TYR A 308 -25.55 -13.79 -35.57
N PRO A 309 -26.85 -14.08 -35.92
CA PRO A 309 -27.63 -13.27 -36.85
C PRO A 309 -27.91 -11.90 -36.27
N PHE A 310 -27.51 -10.86 -36.99
CA PHE A 310 -27.77 -9.48 -36.58
C PHE A 310 -29.10 -8.98 -37.17
N PRO A 311 -30.05 -8.47 -36.33
CA PRO A 311 -31.36 -8.05 -36.79
C PRO A 311 -31.31 -6.62 -37.38
N GLU A 312 -30.82 -6.46 -38.59
CA GLU A 312 -30.63 -5.13 -39.27
C GLU A 312 -31.91 -4.25 -39.35
N LYS A 313 -33.06 -4.91 -39.57
CA LYS A 313 -34.34 -4.21 -39.82
C LYS A 313 -35.01 -3.74 -38.51
N LYS A 314 -34.63 -4.22 -37.34
CA LYS A 314 -35.24 -3.79 -36.07
C LYS A 314 -34.69 -2.44 -35.68
N THR A 315 -35.56 -1.52 -35.22
CA THR A 315 -35.19 -0.19 -34.71
C THR A 315 -34.21 -0.33 -33.54
N PHE A 316 -34.49 -1.21 -32.60
CA PHE A 316 -33.67 -1.53 -31.45
C PHE A 316 -33.35 -3.03 -31.37
N SER A 317 -32.15 -3.36 -30.89
CA SER A 317 -31.78 -4.72 -30.47
C SER A 317 -30.71 -4.64 -29.39
N TRP A 318 -30.78 -5.52 -28.42
CA TRP A 318 -29.75 -5.63 -27.38
C TRP A 318 -28.38 -5.95 -27.95
N TYR A 319 -28.31 -6.67 -29.08
CA TYR A 319 -27.06 -6.94 -29.79
C TYR A 319 -26.37 -5.64 -30.20
N TRP A 320 -27.11 -4.74 -30.87
CA TRP A 320 -26.58 -3.44 -31.26
C TRP A 320 -26.24 -2.56 -30.05
N TYR A 321 -27.09 -2.57 -29.01
CA TYR A 321 -26.88 -1.79 -27.79
C TYR A 321 -25.57 -2.17 -27.09
N TYR A 322 -25.30 -3.48 -26.88
CA TYR A 322 -24.06 -3.93 -26.27
C TYR A 322 -22.86 -3.72 -27.18
N ALA A 323 -23.02 -3.77 -28.50
CA ALA A 323 -21.98 -3.38 -29.44
C ALA A 323 -21.60 -1.91 -29.32
N MET A 324 -22.58 -0.99 -29.15
CA MET A 324 -22.30 0.44 -28.87
C MET A 324 -21.53 0.63 -27.55
N GLN A 325 -21.89 -0.11 -26.51
CA GLN A 325 -21.17 -0.07 -25.23
C GLN A 325 -19.70 -0.47 -25.39
N GLN A 326 -19.41 -1.50 -26.16
CA GLN A 326 -18.05 -1.89 -26.49
C GLN A 326 -17.30 -0.82 -27.29
N MET A 327 -17.97 -0.19 -28.23
CA MET A 327 -17.35 0.88 -29.00
C MET A 327 -17.01 2.10 -28.13
N GLY A 328 -17.80 2.34 -27.08
CA GLY A 328 -17.47 3.35 -26.05
C GLY A 328 -16.17 3.01 -25.31
N ASP A 329 -16.00 1.76 -24.89
CA ASP A 329 -14.75 1.29 -24.26
C ASP A 329 -13.57 1.37 -25.21
N ASP A 330 -13.74 1.00 -26.49
CA ASP A 330 -12.68 1.07 -27.51
C ASP A 330 -12.26 2.53 -27.78
N GLN A 331 -13.20 3.48 -27.77
CA GLN A 331 -12.90 4.90 -27.93
C GLN A 331 -12.17 5.47 -26.72
N ALA A 332 -12.47 5.00 -25.51
CA ALA A 332 -11.80 5.38 -24.27
C ALA A 332 -10.39 4.73 -24.14
N MET A 333 -10.07 3.72 -24.95
CA MET A 333 -8.85 2.92 -24.82
C MET A 333 -7.55 3.74 -24.84
N ALA A 334 -7.48 4.77 -25.70
CA ALA A 334 -6.29 5.64 -25.78
C ALA A 334 -6.07 6.42 -24.49
N SER A 335 -7.14 7.00 -23.91
CA SER A 335 -7.09 7.71 -22.62
C SER A 335 -6.70 6.78 -21.48
N ARG A 336 -7.27 5.57 -21.45
CA ARG A 336 -6.93 4.54 -20.48
C ARG A 336 -5.44 4.18 -20.50
N LEU A 337 -4.91 3.87 -21.68
CA LEU A 337 -3.49 3.54 -21.83
C LEU A 337 -2.57 4.70 -21.43
N ALA A 338 -3.01 5.95 -21.64
CA ALA A 338 -2.28 7.13 -21.18
C ALA A 338 -2.27 7.22 -19.65
N ILE A 339 -3.40 6.91 -18.98
CA ILE A 339 -3.50 6.85 -17.51
C ILE A 339 -2.55 5.78 -16.97
N ASP A 340 -2.67 4.54 -17.45
CA ASP A 340 -1.86 3.40 -17.02
C ASP A 340 -0.35 3.71 -17.16
N LYS A 341 0.05 4.29 -18.29
CA LYS A 341 1.43 4.71 -18.55
C LYS A 341 1.93 5.80 -17.60
N LYS A 342 1.08 6.78 -17.26
CA LYS A 342 1.43 7.85 -16.32
C LYS A 342 1.55 7.31 -14.88
N LEU A 343 0.63 6.43 -14.45
CA LEU A 343 0.68 5.81 -13.13
C LEU A 343 1.93 4.93 -12.99
N ALA A 344 2.24 4.12 -14.01
CA ALA A 344 3.48 3.33 -14.03
C ALA A 344 4.74 4.21 -13.96
N ARG A 345 4.75 5.36 -14.67
CA ARG A 345 5.86 6.33 -14.56
C ARG A 345 5.96 6.93 -13.16
N ARG A 346 4.84 7.33 -12.54
CA ARG A 346 4.85 7.82 -11.14
C ARG A 346 5.45 6.77 -10.21
N GLN A 347 5.03 5.53 -10.32
CA GLN A 347 5.53 4.42 -9.52
C GLN A 347 7.03 4.20 -9.73
N HIS A 348 7.48 4.19 -10.99
CA HIS A 348 8.90 4.05 -11.33
C HIS A 348 9.76 5.19 -10.72
N PHE A 349 9.32 6.45 -10.85
CA PHE A 349 10.01 7.58 -10.23
C PHE A 349 10.01 7.49 -8.71
N THR A 350 8.89 7.06 -8.11
CA THR A 350 8.80 6.85 -6.66
C THR A 350 9.80 5.81 -6.19
N SER A 351 9.91 4.69 -6.91
CA SER A 351 10.85 3.61 -6.57
C SER A 351 12.31 4.06 -6.66
N ILE A 352 12.69 4.85 -7.67
CA ILE A 352 14.05 5.40 -7.80
C ILE A 352 14.32 6.43 -6.69
N PHE A 353 13.38 7.34 -6.45
CA PHE A 353 13.54 8.36 -5.42
C PHE A 353 13.68 7.76 -4.02
N ALA A 354 12.90 6.73 -3.75
CA ALA A 354 12.92 6.01 -2.48
C ALA A 354 14.29 5.40 -2.15
N LEU A 355 15.13 5.07 -3.15
CA LEU A 355 16.48 4.53 -2.91
C LEU A 355 17.35 5.44 -2.03
N PHE A 356 17.08 6.74 -2.01
CA PHE A 356 17.80 7.72 -1.23
C PHE A 356 17.19 8.01 0.15
N PHE A 357 16.00 7.49 0.43
CA PHE A 357 15.22 7.80 1.64
C PHE A 357 14.72 6.54 2.33
N PRO A 358 15.42 6.06 3.37
CA PRO A 358 15.09 4.80 4.06
C PRO A 358 13.66 4.72 4.57
N THR A 359 13.07 5.84 5.00
CA THR A 359 11.67 5.90 5.45
C THR A 359 10.71 5.52 4.32
N ILE A 360 10.85 6.14 3.14
CA ILE A 360 10.01 5.85 1.97
C ILE A 360 10.27 4.43 1.50
N GLN A 361 11.54 4.02 1.46
CA GLN A 361 11.94 2.70 1.00
C GLN A 361 11.38 1.57 1.87
N THR A 362 11.38 1.77 3.20
CA THR A 362 10.77 0.81 4.13
C THR A 362 9.27 0.74 3.94
N GLN A 363 8.59 1.89 3.83
CA GLN A 363 7.15 1.95 3.60
C GLN A 363 6.75 1.23 2.32
N LEU A 364 7.44 1.50 1.20
CA LEU A 364 7.20 0.83 -0.08
C LEU A 364 7.45 -0.68 0.02
N GLY A 365 8.53 -1.10 0.69
CA GLY A 365 8.85 -2.51 0.88
C GLY A 365 7.78 -3.27 1.65
N VAL A 366 7.31 -2.70 2.75
CA VAL A 366 6.26 -3.31 3.58
C VAL A 366 4.91 -3.33 2.85
N ASN A 367 4.51 -2.22 2.21
CA ASN A 367 3.27 -2.14 1.44
C ASN A 367 3.27 -3.13 0.27
N LYS A 368 4.41 -3.31 -0.37
CA LYS A 368 4.60 -4.27 -1.46
C LYS A 368 4.38 -5.71 -1.00
N ILE A 369 4.90 -6.08 0.18
CA ILE A 369 4.64 -7.39 0.78
C ILE A 369 3.16 -7.53 1.15
N ALA A 370 2.58 -6.52 1.74
CA ALA A 370 1.18 -6.51 2.18
C ALA A 370 0.15 -6.49 1.03
N GLY A 371 0.58 -6.32 -0.23
CA GLY A 371 -0.34 -6.14 -1.35
C GLY A 371 -1.22 -4.89 -1.19
N SER A 372 -0.67 -3.86 -0.59
CA SER A 372 -1.34 -2.59 -0.30
C SER A 372 -0.72 -1.40 -1.02
N ASP A 373 0.08 -1.66 -2.05
CA ASP A 373 0.74 -0.68 -2.90
C ASP A 373 -0.06 -0.38 -4.18
N LEU A 374 0.40 0.63 -4.95
CA LEU A 374 -0.23 1.04 -6.20
C LEU A 374 -0.17 -0.06 -7.27
N ASP A 375 0.94 -0.79 -7.37
CA ASP A 375 1.09 -1.84 -8.38
C ASP A 375 0.03 -2.93 -8.20
N THR A 376 -0.20 -3.38 -6.95
CA THR A 376 -1.27 -4.34 -6.63
C THR A 376 -2.66 -3.81 -6.96
N HIS A 377 -2.91 -2.52 -6.75
CA HIS A 377 -4.19 -1.91 -7.15
C HIS A 377 -4.38 -1.89 -8.66
N LEU A 378 -3.34 -1.55 -9.44
CA LEU A 378 -3.39 -1.57 -10.91
C LEU A 378 -3.58 -3.00 -11.45
N GLU A 379 -2.92 -4.00 -10.86
CA GLU A 379 -3.15 -5.41 -11.18
C GLU A 379 -4.61 -5.83 -10.93
N PHE A 380 -5.20 -5.38 -9.81
CA PHE A 380 -6.62 -5.62 -9.54
C PHE A 380 -7.54 -4.96 -10.56
N GLN A 381 -7.28 -3.72 -10.97
CA GLN A 381 -8.05 -3.08 -12.04
C GLN A 381 -7.94 -3.82 -13.37
N GLN A 382 -6.76 -4.35 -13.70
CA GLN A 382 -6.59 -5.21 -14.88
C GLN A 382 -7.38 -6.53 -14.75
N ALA A 383 -7.41 -7.11 -13.55
CA ALA A 383 -8.23 -8.28 -13.28
C ALA A 383 -9.73 -8.00 -13.46
N VAL A 384 -10.21 -6.82 -13.04
CA VAL A 384 -11.61 -6.38 -13.27
C VAL A 384 -11.90 -6.27 -14.77
N ARG A 385 -10.99 -5.69 -15.56
CA ARG A 385 -11.16 -5.60 -17.03
C ARG A 385 -11.26 -6.99 -17.67
N LYS A 386 -10.37 -7.90 -17.26
CA LYS A 386 -10.40 -9.29 -17.74
C LYS A 386 -11.68 -10.02 -17.33
N TYR A 387 -12.11 -9.85 -16.10
CA TYR A 387 -13.35 -10.42 -15.58
C TYR A 387 -14.58 -9.90 -16.34
N HIS A 388 -14.66 -8.60 -16.58
CA HIS A 388 -15.73 -7.99 -17.37
C HIS A 388 -15.79 -8.52 -18.80
N GLU A 389 -14.64 -8.68 -19.44
CA GLU A 389 -14.55 -9.27 -20.77
C GLU A 389 -15.00 -10.74 -20.77
N GLN A 390 -14.63 -11.51 -19.76
CA GLN A 390 -15.10 -12.91 -19.60
C GLN A 390 -16.63 -12.97 -19.45
N ILE A 391 -17.23 -12.10 -18.66
CA ILE A 391 -18.69 -12.01 -18.51
C ILE A 391 -19.35 -11.69 -19.84
N ARG A 392 -18.86 -10.71 -20.58
CA ARG A 392 -19.39 -10.36 -21.89
C ARG A 392 -19.32 -11.54 -22.86
N LEU A 393 -18.19 -12.15 -23.01
CA LEU A 393 -18.00 -13.28 -23.93
C LEU A 393 -18.85 -14.50 -23.54
N HIS A 394 -19.12 -14.68 -22.23
CA HIS A 394 -19.94 -15.75 -21.74
C HIS A 394 -21.43 -15.54 -22.06
N PHE A 395 -21.96 -14.34 -21.81
CA PHE A 395 -23.40 -14.06 -21.93
C PHE A 395 -23.84 -13.41 -23.25
N TYR A 396 -22.96 -12.83 -24.06
CA TYR A 396 -23.32 -12.25 -25.36
C TYR A 396 -24.02 -13.25 -26.29
N PRO A 397 -23.62 -14.53 -26.39
CA PRO A 397 -24.35 -15.50 -27.20
C PRO A 397 -25.82 -15.62 -26.82
N ALA A 398 -26.10 -15.69 -25.51
CA ALA A 398 -27.49 -15.79 -25.01
C ALA A 398 -28.32 -14.56 -25.34
N ILE A 399 -27.75 -13.36 -25.18
CA ILE A 399 -28.39 -12.07 -25.51
C ILE A 399 -28.66 -11.96 -27.00
N PHE A 400 -27.67 -12.32 -27.84
CA PHE A 400 -27.76 -12.15 -29.29
C PHE A 400 -28.74 -13.12 -29.95
N LEU A 401 -28.89 -14.31 -29.35
CA LEU A 401 -29.91 -15.30 -29.75
C LEU A 401 -31.27 -15.08 -29.05
N ASN A 402 -31.38 -14.09 -28.17
CA ASN A 402 -32.55 -13.84 -27.34
C ASN A 402 -33.04 -15.12 -26.64
N GLN A 403 -32.10 -15.84 -26.01
CA GLN A 403 -32.38 -17.09 -25.28
C GLN A 403 -33.26 -16.84 -24.05
N SER A 404 -33.96 -17.88 -23.60
CA SER A 404 -34.63 -17.80 -22.30
C SER A 404 -33.62 -17.70 -21.15
N VAL A 405 -33.94 -16.93 -20.13
CA VAL A 405 -33.10 -16.81 -18.93
C VAL A 405 -32.89 -18.17 -18.25
N ASN A 406 -33.85 -19.06 -18.38
CA ASN A 406 -33.74 -20.43 -17.82
C ASN A 406 -32.73 -21.31 -18.56
N ASP A 407 -32.33 -20.95 -19.78
CA ASP A 407 -31.32 -21.63 -20.58
C ASP A 407 -29.90 -21.10 -20.27
N THR A 408 -29.78 -20.17 -19.34
CA THR A 408 -28.50 -19.56 -18.91
C THR A 408 -28.17 -19.97 -17.48
N ASP A 409 -26.89 -19.94 -17.16
CA ASP A 409 -26.35 -20.22 -15.82
C ASP A 409 -26.29 -18.99 -14.90
N ILE A 410 -26.99 -17.89 -15.26
CA ILE A 410 -26.98 -16.63 -14.50
C ILE A 410 -27.38 -16.83 -13.02
N LYS A 411 -28.28 -17.76 -12.72
CA LYS A 411 -28.74 -18.08 -11.35
C LYS A 411 -27.61 -18.61 -10.46
N ASP A 412 -26.67 -19.32 -11.07
CA ASP A 412 -25.56 -19.98 -10.39
C ASP A 412 -24.25 -19.20 -10.51
N TYR A 413 -24.26 -18.07 -11.23
CA TYR A 413 -23.08 -17.23 -11.43
C TYR A 413 -22.68 -16.54 -10.14
N LYS A 414 -21.50 -16.90 -9.62
CA LYS A 414 -21.02 -16.46 -8.31
C LYS A 414 -20.10 -15.25 -8.44
N MET A 415 -20.05 -14.47 -7.38
CA MET A 415 -19.03 -13.44 -7.23
C MET A 415 -17.63 -14.06 -7.27
N GLU A 416 -16.75 -13.47 -8.05
CA GLU A 416 -15.37 -13.92 -8.14
C GLU A 416 -14.46 -13.17 -7.15
N LYS A 417 -13.36 -13.82 -6.78
CA LYS A 417 -12.35 -13.32 -5.85
C LYS A 417 -11.01 -13.24 -6.55
N TYR A 418 -10.44 -12.06 -6.55
CA TYR A 418 -9.06 -11.85 -6.96
C TYR A 418 -8.13 -12.07 -5.77
N THR A 419 -7.14 -12.91 -5.97
CA THR A 419 -6.04 -13.12 -5.02
C THR A 419 -4.73 -12.92 -5.76
N ARG A 420 -3.80 -12.22 -5.14
CA ARG A 420 -2.47 -12.01 -5.68
C ARG A 420 -1.71 -13.34 -5.77
N GLN A 421 -1.10 -13.62 -6.91
CA GLN A 421 -0.40 -14.90 -7.13
C GLN A 421 1.03 -14.94 -6.60
N GLN A 422 1.70 -13.80 -6.50
CA GLN A 422 3.11 -13.75 -6.09
C GLN A 422 3.39 -12.63 -5.09
N ILE A 423 4.14 -12.94 -4.05
CA ILE A 423 4.67 -11.94 -3.12
C ILE A 423 5.97 -11.41 -3.74
N PRO A 424 6.07 -10.09 -3.96
CA PRO A 424 7.23 -9.54 -4.62
C PRO A 424 8.46 -9.49 -3.72
N ASN A 425 9.59 -9.53 -4.37
CA ASN A 425 10.89 -9.45 -3.75
C ASN A 425 11.19 -8.02 -3.23
N VAL A 426 11.73 -7.91 -2.03
CA VAL A 426 12.11 -6.64 -1.37
C VAL A 426 13.62 -6.49 -1.16
N TRP A 427 14.45 -7.27 -1.85
CA TRP A 427 15.91 -7.21 -1.72
C TRP A 427 16.50 -5.84 -2.09
N THR A 428 15.95 -5.18 -3.12
CA THR A 428 16.37 -3.83 -3.52
C THR A 428 16.12 -2.81 -2.40
N ASN A 429 15.01 -2.96 -1.66
CA ASN A 429 14.67 -2.13 -0.52
C ASN A 429 15.70 -2.31 0.60
N MET A 430 16.04 -3.55 0.94
CA MET A 430 17.02 -3.87 1.97
C MET A 430 18.43 -3.38 1.61
N LEU A 431 18.85 -3.57 0.35
CA LEU A 431 20.17 -3.19 -0.11
C LEU A 431 20.38 -1.67 -0.05
N SER A 432 19.40 -0.87 -0.48
CA SER A 432 19.50 0.58 -0.42
C SER A 432 19.59 1.11 1.02
N ILE A 433 18.75 0.59 1.93
CA ILE A 433 18.80 0.96 3.35
C ILE A 433 20.16 0.57 3.97
N SER A 434 20.67 -0.61 3.64
CA SER A 434 21.98 -1.08 4.13
C SER A 434 23.11 -0.17 3.67
N LEU A 435 23.13 0.22 2.39
CA LEU A 435 24.14 1.13 1.85
C LEU A 435 24.10 2.51 2.52
N LEU A 436 22.91 3.10 2.68
CA LEU A 436 22.77 4.37 3.38
C LEU A 436 23.18 4.29 4.85
N THR A 437 22.87 3.18 5.51
CA THR A 437 23.32 2.92 6.89
C THR A 437 24.84 2.83 6.97
N MET A 438 25.51 2.14 6.04
CA MET A 438 26.97 2.07 5.97
C MET A 438 27.62 3.44 5.75
N VAL A 439 27.02 4.28 4.90
CA VAL A 439 27.48 5.67 4.68
C VAL A 439 27.41 6.45 6.00
N MET A 440 26.30 6.35 6.75
CA MET A 440 26.15 7.04 8.04
C MET A 440 27.15 6.55 9.09
N ILE A 441 27.39 5.23 9.15
CA ILE A 441 28.40 4.65 10.05
C ILE A 441 29.81 5.13 9.64
N GLY A 442 30.13 5.14 8.35
CA GLY A 442 31.42 5.64 7.83
C GLY A 442 31.66 7.10 8.19
N ALA A 443 30.65 7.96 8.02
CA ALA A 443 30.71 9.35 8.41
C ALA A 443 30.92 9.53 9.92
N THR A 444 30.28 8.70 10.73
CA THR A 444 30.48 8.69 12.19
C THR A 444 31.89 8.34 12.57
N VAL A 445 32.47 7.27 11.99
CA VAL A 445 33.85 6.83 12.25
C VAL A 445 34.85 7.91 11.84
N PHE A 446 34.60 8.59 10.72
CA PHE A 446 35.44 9.70 10.26
C PHE A 446 35.45 10.87 11.27
N ASN A 447 34.27 11.29 11.76
CA ASN A 447 34.17 12.35 12.77
C ASN A 447 34.90 11.98 14.07
N LEU A 448 34.72 10.77 14.56
CA LEU A 448 35.34 10.31 15.80
C LEU A 448 36.87 10.24 15.73
N LYS A 449 37.43 9.91 14.55
CA LYS A 449 38.89 9.94 14.34
C LYS A 449 39.44 11.37 14.32
N LYS A 450 38.67 12.32 13.81
CA LYS A 450 39.07 13.74 13.78
C LYS A 450 39.13 14.36 15.18
N ASP A 451 38.22 13.99 16.07
CA ASP A 451 38.17 14.45 17.47
C ASP A 451 39.18 13.72 18.40
N SER A 452 39.80 12.67 17.91
CA SER A 452 40.84 11.92 18.65
C SER A 452 42.27 12.38 18.34
N ILE A 453 42.43 13.24 17.34
CA ILE A 453 43.67 13.97 17.01
C ILE A 453 43.60 15.35 17.63
#